data_54db4b7256a2fcd2778b3290f7ce7bd1
#
_entry.id   54db4b7256a2fcd2778b3290f7ce7bd1
#
_cell.length_a   1.000
_cell.length_b   1.000
_cell.length_c   1.000
_cell.angle_alpha   90.00
_cell.angle_beta   90.00
_cell.angle_gamma   90.00
#
_symmetry.space_group_name_H-M   'P 1'
#
loop_
_entity.id
_entity.type
_entity.pdbx_description
1 polymer ?
#
loop_
_entity_poly.entity_id
_entity_poly.type
_entity_poly.pdbx_seq_one_letter_code
_entity_poly.pdbx_strand_id
1 'polypeptide(L)'
;IKNLDDFKTMVDEYDTGVWYADQQLGKVFGKLKEQGIYEDTVIIISSDHGEDLGELGSYCEHGEADYITTHIPVIIRWPGCAKNAVSRGFHYHLDLLPTLIDLLGGVPEFTCNRVVGKKNPVRYDGESYADCVRTGADGGRDHLVVSQCAHVCQRSVRFGDWMYIRTYHDGYHLIEDEELFNVKDDPHETKNLAEEHPEVCWHA
;
A
#
# COMPACT_ATOMS: atom_id res chain seq x y z
N ILE A 1 0.70 16.02 21.09
CA ILE A 1 1.24 15.03 22.05
C ILE A 1 2.24 15.75 22.93
N LYS A 2 2.07 15.71 24.24
CA LYS A 2 2.91 16.44 25.19
C LYS A 2 3.80 15.53 26.03
N ASN A 3 3.46 14.26 26.10
CA ASN A 3 4.14 13.26 26.91
C ASN A 3 3.85 11.84 26.39
N LEU A 4 4.50 10.84 26.98
CA LEU A 4 4.37 9.44 26.58
C LEU A 4 2.95 8.88 26.81
N ASP A 5 2.20 9.39 27.78
CA ASP A 5 0.84 8.90 28.03
C ASP A 5 -0.13 9.41 26.95
N ASP A 6 0.05 10.64 26.46
CA ASP A 6 -0.71 11.16 25.31
C ASP A 6 -0.42 10.29 24.06
N PHE A 7 0.86 9.93 23.85
CA PHE A 7 1.27 9.06 22.73
C PHE A 7 0.61 7.68 22.82
N LYS A 8 0.68 7.04 23.98
CA LYS A 8 0.02 5.73 24.18
C LYS A 8 -1.48 5.82 23.95
N THR A 9 -2.12 6.89 24.45
CA THR A 9 -3.56 7.09 24.24
C THR A 9 -3.88 7.19 22.76
N MET A 10 -3.08 7.92 21.96
CA MET A 10 -3.26 8.03 20.52
C MET A 10 -3.16 6.67 19.82
N VAL A 11 -2.15 5.86 20.15
CA VAL A 11 -1.99 4.51 19.60
C VAL A 11 -3.15 3.60 20.00
N ASP A 12 -3.56 3.62 21.27
CA ASP A 12 -4.70 2.83 21.78
C ASP A 12 -6.02 3.24 21.10
N GLU A 13 -6.21 4.52 20.79
CA GLU A 13 -7.38 5.01 20.06
C GLU A 13 -7.37 4.55 18.60
N TYR A 14 -6.22 4.58 17.94
CA TYR A 14 -6.05 4.04 16.59
C TYR A 14 -6.37 2.53 16.55
N ASP A 15 -5.79 1.75 17.45
CA ASP A 15 -6.04 0.31 17.56
C ASP A 15 -7.52 0.01 17.86
N THR A 16 -8.16 0.85 18.68
CA THR A 16 -9.61 0.76 18.95
C THR A 16 -10.42 0.98 17.67
N GLY A 17 -10.01 1.92 16.82
CA GLY A 17 -10.61 2.16 15.50
C GLY A 17 -10.49 0.94 14.58
N VAL A 18 -9.31 0.33 14.51
CA VAL A 18 -9.06 -0.91 13.74
C VAL A 18 -9.92 -2.06 14.28
N TRP A 19 -9.94 -2.27 15.59
CA TRP A 19 -10.78 -3.29 16.21
C TRP A 19 -12.28 -3.06 15.91
N TYR A 20 -12.76 -1.82 15.99
CA TYR A 20 -14.14 -1.50 15.67
C TYR A 20 -14.47 -1.82 14.20
N ALA A 21 -13.59 -1.47 13.26
CA ALA A 21 -13.74 -1.78 11.84
C ALA A 21 -13.84 -3.31 11.61
N ASP A 22 -12.95 -4.10 12.25
CA ASP A 22 -12.99 -5.56 12.19
C ASP A 22 -14.34 -6.12 12.69
N GLN A 23 -14.87 -5.61 13.81
CA GLN A 23 -16.18 -6.03 14.32
C GLN A 23 -17.32 -5.72 13.33
N GLN A 24 -17.25 -4.60 12.61
CA GLN A 24 -18.28 -4.29 11.60
C GLN A 24 -18.15 -5.20 10.36
N LEU A 25 -16.93 -5.49 9.90
CA LEU A 25 -16.68 -6.46 8.83
C LEU A 25 -17.20 -7.85 9.22
N GLY A 26 -16.98 -8.27 10.48
CA GLY A 26 -17.54 -9.52 11.00
C GLY A 26 -19.07 -9.61 10.86
N LYS A 27 -19.80 -8.51 11.11
CA LYS A 27 -21.26 -8.46 10.90
C LYS A 27 -21.63 -8.60 9.43
N VAL A 28 -20.89 -7.97 8.52
CA VAL A 28 -21.11 -8.09 7.06
C VAL A 28 -20.90 -9.55 6.64
N PHE A 29 -19.82 -10.19 7.07
CA PHE A 29 -19.54 -11.59 6.76
C PHE A 29 -20.60 -12.52 7.35
N GLY A 30 -21.04 -12.26 8.58
CA GLY A 30 -22.16 -12.97 9.20
C GLY A 30 -23.41 -12.91 8.33
N LYS A 31 -23.74 -11.71 7.81
CA LYS A 31 -24.91 -11.52 6.96
C LYS A 31 -24.80 -12.26 5.63
N LEU A 32 -23.65 -12.26 4.99
CA LEU A 32 -23.41 -13.04 3.76
C LEU A 32 -23.57 -14.54 4.00
N LYS A 33 -23.11 -15.05 5.17
CA LYS A 33 -23.27 -16.46 5.57
C LYS A 33 -24.74 -16.81 5.82
N GLU A 34 -25.48 -15.97 6.53
CA GLU A 34 -26.93 -16.15 6.76
C GLU A 34 -27.72 -16.22 5.45
N GLN A 35 -27.31 -15.43 4.45
CA GLN A 35 -27.94 -15.43 3.13
C GLN A 35 -27.47 -16.58 2.23
N GLY A 36 -26.47 -17.38 2.64
CA GLY A 36 -25.93 -18.49 1.87
C GLY A 36 -25.11 -18.09 0.65
N ILE A 37 -24.67 -16.83 0.56
CA ILE A 37 -23.91 -16.31 -0.58
C ILE A 37 -22.44 -16.05 -0.27
N TYR A 38 -22.00 -16.30 0.96
CA TYR A 38 -20.62 -16.01 1.40
C TYR A 38 -19.59 -16.73 0.51
N GLU A 39 -19.83 -18.01 0.16
CA GLU A 39 -18.87 -18.80 -0.61
C GLU A 39 -18.73 -18.31 -2.08
N ASP A 40 -19.76 -17.69 -2.62
CA ASP A 40 -19.80 -17.16 -3.99
C ASP A 40 -19.44 -15.66 -4.06
N THR A 41 -19.17 -15.03 -2.91
CA THR A 41 -18.86 -13.60 -2.85
C THR A 41 -17.34 -13.38 -2.91
N VAL A 42 -16.89 -12.51 -3.81
CA VAL A 42 -15.55 -11.94 -3.80
C VAL A 42 -15.45 -10.93 -2.66
N ILE A 43 -14.41 -11.05 -1.85
CA ILE A 43 -14.15 -10.10 -0.76
C ILE A 43 -12.73 -9.56 -0.94
N ILE A 44 -12.63 -8.24 -0.98
CA ILE A 44 -11.35 -7.53 -1.05
C ILE A 44 -11.33 -6.54 0.10
N ILE A 45 -10.30 -6.63 0.94
CA ILE A 45 -10.04 -5.70 2.04
C ILE A 45 -8.72 -5.05 1.76
N SER A 46 -8.70 -3.73 1.75
CA SER A 46 -7.51 -2.92 1.58
C SER A 46 -7.69 -1.59 2.29
N SER A 47 -6.61 -0.84 2.45
CA SER A 47 -6.61 0.56 2.85
C SER A 47 -6.22 1.43 1.66
N ASP A 48 -6.57 2.71 1.68
CA ASP A 48 -6.10 3.71 0.72
C ASP A 48 -4.67 4.15 1.02
N HIS A 49 -4.29 4.30 2.28
CA HIS A 49 -2.95 4.61 2.80
C HIS A 49 -2.78 4.05 4.21
N GLY A 50 -1.58 4.12 4.73
CA GLY A 50 -1.24 3.93 6.13
C GLY A 50 -1.37 5.24 6.92
N GLU A 51 -0.85 5.26 8.15
CA GLU A 51 -0.94 6.42 9.03
C GLU A 51 0.29 6.49 9.94
N ASP A 52 1.00 7.62 9.94
CA ASP A 52 2.09 7.86 10.86
C ASP A 52 1.57 8.09 12.28
N LEU A 53 2.11 7.33 13.20
CA LEU A 53 1.79 7.44 14.62
C LEU A 53 2.98 7.93 15.44
N GLY A 54 3.93 8.61 14.80
CA GLY A 54 5.14 9.16 15.40
C GLY A 54 6.40 8.93 14.56
N GLU A 55 6.29 8.12 13.52
CA GLU A 55 7.36 7.88 12.55
C GLU A 55 7.73 9.20 11.85
N LEU A 56 9.01 9.39 11.58
CA LEU A 56 9.58 10.61 10.98
C LEU A 56 9.15 11.92 11.68
N GLY A 57 8.64 11.84 12.91
CA GLY A 57 8.13 12.98 13.67
C GLY A 57 6.71 13.41 13.29
N SER A 58 6.03 12.66 12.43
CA SER A 58 4.65 12.88 12.00
C SER A 58 3.65 12.15 12.90
N TYR A 59 2.50 12.76 13.18
CA TYR A 59 1.49 12.20 14.09
C TYR A 59 0.09 12.38 13.50
N CYS A 60 -0.60 11.27 13.25
CA CYS A 60 -1.91 11.25 12.60
C CYS A 60 -1.86 11.95 11.23
N GLU A 61 -0.81 11.69 10.48
CA GLU A 61 -0.52 12.23 9.15
C GLU A 61 -0.27 11.08 8.19
N HIS A 62 -0.40 11.35 6.92
CA HIS A 62 -0.17 10.40 5.82
C HIS A 62 0.27 11.14 4.54
N GLY A 63 0.96 12.25 4.73
CA GLY A 63 1.40 13.15 3.68
C GLY A 63 2.79 12.85 3.14
N GLU A 64 3.48 11.87 3.67
CA GLU A 64 4.85 11.47 3.36
C GLU A 64 4.86 10.27 2.38
N ALA A 65 6.04 10.03 1.76
CA ALA A 65 6.26 8.90 0.86
C ALA A 65 7.09 7.79 1.55
N ASP A 66 6.91 7.62 2.84
CA ASP A 66 7.59 6.67 3.71
C ASP A 66 7.00 5.25 3.64
N TYR A 67 7.58 4.32 4.40
CA TYR A 67 7.12 2.94 4.43
C TYR A 67 5.77 2.81 5.14
N ILE A 68 5.55 3.52 6.24
CA ILE A 68 4.34 3.38 7.05
C ILE A 68 3.10 3.86 6.31
N THR A 69 3.19 5.01 5.63
CA THR A 69 2.06 5.57 4.87
C THR A 69 1.79 4.81 3.57
N THR A 70 2.80 4.19 2.99
CA THR A 70 2.69 3.53 1.67
C THR A 70 2.49 2.02 1.74
N HIS A 71 2.79 1.36 2.88
CA HIS A 71 2.64 -0.07 3.06
C HIS A 71 1.27 -0.42 3.64
N ILE A 72 0.34 -0.79 2.78
CA ILE A 72 -1.05 -1.06 3.11
C ILE A 72 -1.39 -2.55 3.10
N PRO A 73 -2.37 -3.01 3.89
CA PRO A 73 -2.86 -4.37 3.83
C PRO A 73 -3.67 -4.62 2.55
N VAL A 74 -3.52 -5.81 1.96
CA VAL A 74 -4.39 -6.31 0.90
C VAL A 74 -4.76 -7.76 1.19
N ILE A 75 -6.05 -8.03 1.35
CA ILE A 75 -6.59 -9.37 1.56
C ILE A 75 -7.62 -9.65 0.48
N ILE A 76 -7.42 -10.71 -0.30
CA ILE A 76 -8.32 -11.11 -1.37
C ILE A 76 -8.85 -12.52 -1.09
N ARG A 77 -10.18 -12.61 -0.98
CA ARG A 77 -10.91 -13.86 -1.05
C ARG A 77 -11.61 -13.92 -2.39
N TRP A 78 -11.23 -14.88 -3.21
CA TRP A 78 -11.85 -15.11 -4.51
C TRP A 78 -12.34 -16.56 -4.61
N PRO A 79 -13.63 -16.82 -4.92
CA PRO A 79 -14.16 -18.16 -5.05
C PRO A 79 -13.37 -19.01 -6.06
N GLY A 80 -12.98 -20.21 -5.67
CA GLY A 80 -12.22 -21.13 -6.52
C GLY A 80 -10.72 -20.86 -6.64
N CYS A 81 -10.21 -19.80 -6.02
CA CYS A 81 -8.79 -19.44 -6.00
C CYS A 81 -8.06 -20.03 -4.76
N ALA A 82 -6.76 -19.77 -4.68
CA ALA A 82 -5.89 -20.20 -3.59
C ALA A 82 -6.40 -19.71 -2.23
N LYS A 83 -6.12 -20.50 -1.19
CA LYS A 83 -6.47 -20.18 0.21
C LYS A 83 -5.23 -20.18 1.05
N ASN A 84 -5.17 -19.30 2.06
CA ASN A 84 -4.07 -19.18 3.01
C ASN A 84 -2.70 -18.96 2.34
N ALA A 85 -2.67 -18.34 1.18
CA ALA A 85 -1.46 -17.96 0.49
C ALA A 85 -1.05 -16.54 0.88
N VAL A 86 0.26 -16.28 0.84
CA VAL A 86 0.84 -14.96 1.07
C VAL A 86 1.77 -14.67 -0.10
N SER A 87 1.51 -13.60 -0.84
CA SER A 87 2.46 -13.04 -1.81
C SER A 87 3.34 -12.00 -1.10
N ARG A 88 4.65 -12.07 -1.33
CA ARG A 88 5.64 -11.15 -0.77
C ARG A 88 6.22 -10.19 -1.81
N GLY A 89 5.83 -10.33 -3.07
CA GLY A 89 6.22 -9.40 -4.12
C GLY A 89 5.56 -8.04 -3.96
N PHE A 90 6.16 -7.03 -4.56
CA PHE A 90 5.62 -5.68 -4.51
C PHE A 90 4.47 -5.49 -5.49
N HIS A 91 3.39 -4.88 -5.01
CA HIS A 91 2.23 -4.54 -5.81
C HIS A 91 1.78 -3.11 -5.52
N TYR A 92 1.21 -2.44 -6.54
CA TYR A 92 0.57 -1.14 -6.39
C TYR A 92 -0.96 -1.27 -6.29
N HIS A 93 -1.62 -0.25 -5.76
CA HIS A 93 -3.06 -0.05 -5.99
C HIS A 93 -3.44 -0.08 -7.47
N LEU A 94 -2.58 0.43 -8.33
CA LEU A 94 -2.75 0.42 -9.79
C LEU A 94 -2.95 -0.99 -10.35
N ASP A 95 -2.41 -2.01 -9.69
CA ASP A 95 -2.45 -3.40 -10.11
C ASP A 95 -3.79 -4.08 -9.82
N LEU A 96 -4.58 -3.50 -8.91
CA LEU A 96 -5.84 -4.11 -8.50
C LEU A 96 -6.84 -4.18 -9.67
N LEU A 97 -7.02 -3.09 -10.42
CA LEU A 97 -7.99 -3.07 -11.52
C LEU A 97 -7.64 -4.06 -12.64
N PRO A 98 -6.41 -4.11 -13.20
CA PRO A 98 -6.05 -5.13 -14.19
C PRO A 98 -6.15 -6.55 -13.61
N THR A 99 -5.85 -6.76 -12.32
CA THR A 99 -6.02 -8.06 -11.66
C THR A 99 -7.48 -8.50 -11.62
N LEU A 100 -8.40 -7.59 -11.25
CA LEU A 100 -9.84 -7.89 -11.23
C LEU A 100 -10.37 -8.23 -12.61
N ILE A 101 -9.95 -7.49 -13.62
CA ILE A 101 -10.37 -7.74 -15.02
C ILE A 101 -9.89 -9.11 -15.48
N ASP A 102 -8.64 -9.46 -15.21
CA ASP A 102 -8.06 -10.75 -15.53
C ASP A 102 -8.75 -11.91 -14.79
N LEU A 103 -9.02 -11.75 -13.50
CA LEU A 103 -9.76 -12.75 -12.71
C LEU A 103 -11.18 -12.98 -13.22
N LEU A 104 -11.82 -11.95 -13.77
CA LEU A 104 -13.14 -12.03 -14.38
C LEU A 104 -13.12 -12.56 -15.82
N GLY A 105 -11.95 -12.91 -16.36
CA GLY A 105 -11.81 -13.34 -17.76
C GLY A 105 -12.07 -12.22 -18.78
N GLY A 106 -11.86 -10.99 -18.35
CA GLY A 106 -12.15 -9.80 -19.15
C GLY A 106 -11.07 -9.45 -20.15
N VAL A 107 -11.35 -8.43 -20.95
CA VAL A 107 -10.44 -7.93 -21.98
C VAL A 107 -9.47 -6.94 -21.36
N PRO A 108 -8.16 -7.15 -21.46
CA PRO A 108 -7.15 -6.27 -20.83
C PRO A 108 -7.04 -4.90 -21.51
N GLU A 109 -7.67 -4.70 -22.64
CA GLU A 109 -7.67 -3.45 -23.38
C GLU A 109 -9.10 -2.94 -23.58
N PHE A 110 -9.38 -1.72 -23.23
CA PHE A 110 -10.58 -1.02 -23.64
C PHE A 110 -10.20 0.26 -24.40
N THR A 111 -11.03 0.63 -25.35
CA THR A 111 -10.83 1.86 -26.12
C THR A 111 -11.74 2.96 -25.55
N CYS A 112 -11.19 4.10 -25.21
CA CYS A 112 -11.99 5.26 -24.86
C CYS A 112 -11.90 6.37 -25.92
N ASN A 113 -13.00 7.08 -26.11
CA ASN A 113 -13.05 8.24 -27.00
C ASN A 113 -12.63 9.51 -26.24
N ARG A 114 -11.38 9.60 -25.85
CA ARG A 114 -10.85 10.79 -25.14
C ARG A 114 -10.64 12.00 -26.04
N VAL A 115 -10.51 11.76 -27.35
CA VAL A 115 -10.41 12.81 -28.38
C VAL A 115 -11.48 12.54 -29.40
N VAL A 116 -12.30 13.56 -29.74
CA VAL A 116 -13.39 13.43 -30.72
C VAL A 116 -12.84 12.85 -32.01
N GLY A 117 -13.36 11.66 -32.38
CA GLY A 117 -13.05 10.98 -33.62
C GLY A 117 -11.83 10.05 -33.63
N LYS A 118 -11.10 9.87 -32.51
CA LYS A 118 -10.01 8.89 -32.42
C LYS A 118 -10.24 7.89 -31.29
N LYS A 119 -10.24 6.60 -31.62
CA LYS A 119 -10.19 5.50 -30.65
C LYS A 119 -8.74 5.31 -30.25
N ASN A 120 -8.41 5.65 -29.02
CA ASN A 120 -7.11 5.34 -28.43
C ASN A 120 -7.24 4.12 -27.52
N PRO A 121 -6.37 3.11 -27.63
CA PRO A 121 -6.33 2.05 -26.64
C PRO A 121 -5.94 2.68 -25.30
N VAL A 122 -6.66 2.32 -24.25
CA VAL A 122 -6.28 2.66 -22.87
C VAL A 122 -5.49 1.47 -22.35
N ARG A 123 -4.25 1.72 -21.98
CA ARG A 123 -3.43 0.77 -21.24
C ARG A 123 -3.55 1.07 -19.76
N TYR A 124 -3.52 0.03 -18.96
CA TYR A 124 -3.37 0.16 -17.51
C TYR A 124 -1.88 0.41 -17.20
N ASP A 125 -1.61 1.31 -16.27
CA ASP A 125 -0.26 1.50 -15.73
C ASP A 125 0.10 0.38 -14.74
N GLY A 126 -0.91 -0.29 -14.19
CA GLY A 126 -0.78 -1.44 -13.30
C GLY A 126 -0.58 -2.76 -14.06
N GLU A 127 -0.06 -3.74 -13.36
CA GLU A 127 0.16 -5.11 -13.81
C GLU A 127 -0.70 -6.10 -13.04
N SER A 128 -1.29 -7.08 -13.74
CA SER A 128 -2.11 -8.10 -13.09
C SER A 128 -1.27 -9.05 -12.24
N TYR A 129 -1.68 -9.27 -11.00
CA TYR A 129 -1.20 -10.34 -10.13
C TYR A 129 -2.24 -11.45 -9.94
N ALA A 130 -3.12 -11.63 -10.94
CA ALA A 130 -4.19 -12.63 -10.89
C ALA A 130 -3.67 -14.06 -10.67
N ASP A 131 -2.48 -14.38 -11.16
CA ASP A 131 -1.86 -15.70 -10.96
C ASP A 131 -1.49 -15.93 -9.49
N CYS A 132 -1.05 -14.90 -8.76
CA CYS A 132 -0.84 -14.98 -7.32
C CYS A 132 -2.16 -15.31 -6.61
N VAL A 133 -3.25 -14.69 -7.01
CA VAL A 133 -4.59 -14.95 -6.44
C VAL A 133 -5.10 -16.35 -6.78
N ARG A 134 -4.96 -16.78 -8.04
CA ARG A 134 -5.45 -18.09 -8.52
C ARG A 134 -4.70 -19.27 -7.87
N THR A 135 -3.39 -19.16 -7.82
CA THR A 135 -2.52 -20.32 -7.50
C THR A 135 -1.85 -20.25 -6.13
N GLY A 136 -1.80 -19.05 -5.54
CA GLY A 136 -1.02 -18.79 -4.34
C GLY A 136 0.49 -18.69 -4.58
N ALA A 137 0.91 -18.60 -5.85
CA ALA A 137 2.30 -18.37 -6.18
C ALA A 137 2.75 -16.99 -5.70
N ASP A 138 4.02 -16.87 -5.35
CA ASP A 138 4.64 -15.58 -5.08
C ASP A 138 4.95 -14.85 -6.41
N GLY A 139 4.89 -13.54 -6.40
CA GLY A 139 5.13 -12.73 -7.58
C GLY A 139 4.99 -11.24 -7.26
N GLY A 140 5.35 -10.41 -8.21
CA GLY A 140 5.30 -8.95 -8.07
C GLY A 140 6.48 -8.27 -8.76
N ARG A 141 6.64 -6.99 -8.49
CA ARG A 141 7.75 -6.18 -9.00
C ARG A 141 8.99 -6.31 -8.12
N ASP A 142 10.15 -6.00 -8.69
CA ASP A 142 11.41 -5.93 -7.94
C ASP A 142 11.50 -4.66 -7.10
N HIS A 143 10.76 -3.61 -7.49
CA HIS A 143 10.73 -2.33 -6.78
C HIS A 143 9.40 -1.61 -6.99
N LEU A 144 9.13 -0.65 -6.11
CA LEU A 144 8.03 0.33 -6.24
C LEU A 144 8.60 1.74 -6.17
N VAL A 145 8.06 2.62 -7.01
CA VAL A 145 8.32 4.07 -6.93
C VAL A 145 7.05 4.77 -6.50
N VAL A 146 7.13 5.52 -5.42
CA VAL A 146 6.01 6.30 -4.89
C VAL A 146 6.31 7.78 -5.01
N SER A 147 5.29 8.59 -5.20
CA SER A 147 5.41 10.05 -5.24
C SER A 147 4.31 10.66 -4.39
N GLN A 148 4.68 11.59 -3.54
CA GLN A 148 3.78 12.36 -2.71
C GLN A 148 4.02 13.84 -2.93
N CYS A 149 2.95 14.62 -3.09
CA CYS A 149 3.00 16.07 -3.27
C CYS A 149 1.76 16.75 -2.65
N ALA A 150 1.27 16.23 -1.53
CA ALA A 150 0.16 16.82 -0.79
C ALA A 150 0.66 17.85 0.24
N HIS A 151 1.36 17.40 1.27
CA HIS A 151 1.94 18.24 2.33
C HIS A 151 3.43 18.44 2.12
N VAL A 152 4.13 17.39 1.72
CA VAL A 152 5.54 17.42 1.31
C VAL A 152 5.64 17.06 -0.17
N CYS A 153 6.78 17.34 -0.79
CA CYS A 153 7.06 16.86 -2.14
C CYS A 153 8.21 15.84 -2.07
N GLN A 154 7.87 14.59 -2.17
CA GLN A 154 8.80 13.48 -2.04
C GLN A 154 8.64 12.45 -3.16
N ARG A 155 9.72 11.75 -3.43
CA ARG A 155 9.71 10.46 -4.13
C ARG A 155 10.44 9.43 -3.31
N SER A 156 9.92 8.22 -3.30
CA SER A 156 10.57 7.11 -2.64
C SER A 156 10.65 5.90 -3.54
N VAL A 157 11.61 5.04 -3.24
CA VAL A 157 11.79 3.75 -3.90
C VAL A 157 11.88 2.67 -2.83
N ARG A 158 10.99 1.67 -2.93
CA ARG A 158 11.00 0.48 -2.10
C ARG A 158 11.58 -0.68 -2.92
N PHE A 159 12.71 -1.25 -2.49
CA PHE A 159 13.38 -2.36 -3.17
C PHE A 159 14.13 -3.26 -2.18
N GLY A 160 14.05 -4.57 -2.36
CA GLY A 160 14.58 -5.51 -1.38
C GLY A 160 14.09 -5.21 0.04
N ASP A 161 15.00 -4.99 0.97
CA ASP A 161 14.68 -4.59 2.35
C ASP A 161 14.80 -3.07 2.57
N TRP A 162 15.06 -2.28 1.51
CA TRP A 162 15.34 -0.86 1.58
C TRP A 162 14.15 0.01 1.20
N MET A 163 14.02 1.13 1.89
CA MET A 163 13.19 2.27 1.54
C MET A 163 14.09 3.50 1.42
N TYR A 164 14.20 4.06 0.22
CA TYR A 164 14.90 5.31 -0.04
C TYR A 164 13.90 6.41 -0.29
N ILE A 165 14.08 7.57 0.34
CA ILE A 165 13.21 8.74 0.22
C ILE A 165 14.04 9.94 -0.21
N ARG A 166 13.59 10.62 -1.26
CA ARG A 166 14.12 11.91 -1.69
C ARG A 166 13.10 12.99 -1.46
N THR A 167 13.43 13.97 -0.60
CA THR A 167 12.61 15.14 -0.33
C THR A 167 13.03 16.29 -1.24
N TYR A 168 12.08 16.83 -2.00
CA TYR A 168 12.26 18.01 -2.86
C TYR A 168 11.71 19.28 -2.21
N HIS A 169 10.75 19.11 -1.31
CA HIS A 169 10.17 20.16 -0.50
C HIS A 169 9.56 19.54 0.76
N ASP A 170 10.03 19.96 1.90
CA ASP A 170 9.67 19.42 3.21
C ASP A 170 8.34 20.00 3.78
N GLY A 171 7.71 20.92 3.05
CA GLY A 171 6.49 21.57 3.51
C GLY A 171 6.79 22.45 4.74
N TYR A 172 6.31 22.00 5.88
CA TYR A 172 6.57 22.60 7.20
C TYR A 172 7.11 21.56 8.21
N HIS A 173 7.53 20.40 7.72
CA HIS A 173 8.16 19.35 8.51
C HIS A 173 9.68 19.52 8.51
N LEU A 174 10.33 18.97 9.52
CA LEU A 174 11.79 18.92 9.60
C LEU A 174 12.27 17.58 9.06
N ILE A 175 12.22 17.41 7.75
CA ILE A 175 12.58 16.19 7.02
C ILE A 175 13.90 16.44 6.29
N GLU A 176 14.77 15.43 6.26
CA GLU A 176 16.04 15.50 5.54
C GLU A 176 15.82 15.38 4.02
N ASP A 177 16.78 15.91 3.24
CA ASP A 177 16.74 15.85 1.77
C ASP A 177 16.84 14.41 1.24
N GLU A 178 17.56 13.56 1.95
CA GLU A 178 17.77 12.14 1.64
C GLU A 178 17.64 11.29 2.88
N GLU A 179 16.82 10.26 2.78
CA GLU A 179 16.63 9.29 3.86
C GLU A 179 16.67 7.88 3.28
N LEU A 180 17.30 6.98 4.02
CA LEU A 180 17.41 5.56 3.68
C LEU A 180 17.16 4.72 4.93
N PHE A 181 16.23 3.78 4.81
CA PHE A 181 15.87 2.89 5.92
C PHE A 181 15.94 1.43 5.48
N ASN A 182 16.39 0.55 6.38
CA ASN A 182 16.21 -0.89 6.23
C ASN A 182 14.92 -1.27 6.96
N VAL A 183 13.81 -1.28 6.25
CA VAL A 183 12.46 -1.46 6.85
C VAL A 183 12.18 -2.88 7.34
N LYS A 184 13.09 -3.83 7.10
CA LYS A 184 13.02 -5.16 7.71
C LYS A 184 13.55 -5.15 9.14
N ASP A 185 14.64 -4.43 9.38
CA ASP A 185 15.31 -4.36 10.69
C ASP A 185 14.81 -3.16 11.50
N ASP A 186 14.36 -2.11 10.82
CA ASP A 186 13.82 -0.87 11.36
C ASP A 186 12.51 -0.50 10.65
N PRO A 187 11.40 -1.20 10.94
CA PRO A 187 10.11 -0.96 10.29
C PRO A 187 9.46 0.39 10.65
N HIS A 188 9.98 1.08 11.66
CA HIS A 188 9.52 2.40 12.10
C HIS A 188 10.43 3.55 11.63
N GLU A 189 11.36 3.28 10.72
CA GLU A 189 12.20 4.29 10.08
C GLU A 189 12.87 5.25 11.06
N THR A 190 13.41 4.67 12.16
CA THR A 190 13.96 5.44 13.30
C THR A 190 15.39 5.89 13.07
N LYS A 191 16.13 5.27 12.12
CA LYS A 191 17.53 5.55 11.85
C LYS A 191 17.76 5.76 10.36
N ASN A 192 18.01 7.01 9.96
CA ASN A 192 18.46 7.32 8.60
C ASN A 192 19.86 6.75 8.35
N LEU A 193 19.98 5.88 7.34
CA LEU A 193 21.21 5.19 6.94
C LEU A 193 21.83 5.78 5.66
N ALA A 194 21.35 6.90 5.14
CA ALA A 194 21.80 7.46 3.86
C ALA A 194 23.30 7.79 3.86
N GLU A 195 23.83 8.33 4.96
CA GLU A 195 25.26 8.62 5.08
C GLU A 195 26.12 7.36 5.24
N GLU A 196 25.57 6.29 5.86
CA GLU A 196 26.29 5.03 6.07
C GLU A 196 26.31 4.16 4.82
N HIS A 197 25.33 4.31 3.93
CA HIS A 197 25.13 3.50 2.71
C HIS A 197 24.91 4.34 1.44
N PRO A 198 25.83 5.25 1.10
CA PRO A 198 25.67 6.10 -0.08
C PRO A 198 25.59 5.31 -1.40
N GLU A 199 26.18 4.12 -1.46
CA GLU A 199 26.08 3.22 -2.61
C GLU A 199 24.65 2.70 -2.84
N VAL A 200 23.86 2.54 -1.77
CA VAL A 200 22.46 2.13 -1.85
C VAL A 200 21.61 3.29 -2.35
N CYS A 201 21.82 4.50 -1.81
CA CYS A 201 21.13 5.72 -2.27
C CYS A 201 21.43 6.00 -3.75
N TRP A 202 22.66 5.76 -4.20
CA TRP A 202 23.05 5.93 -5.59
C TRP A 202 22.39 4.90 -6.54
N HIS A 203 22.03 3.73 -6.02
CA HIS A 203 21.36 2.68 -6.78
C HIS A 203 19.86 2.95 -6.93
N ALA A 204 19.24 3.60 -5.93
CA ALA A 204 17.84 3.95 -5.88
C ALA A 204 17.49 5.09 -6.86
#